data_be47722a83ee3d90680e7f509a6e3c0a
#
_entry.id   be47722a83ee3d90680e7f509a6e3c0a
#
_cell.length_a   1.000
_cell.length_b   1.000
_cell.length_c   1.000
_cell.angle_alpha   90.00
_cell.angle_beta   90.00
_cell.angle_gamma   90.00
#
_symmetry.space_group_name_H-M   'P 1'
#
loop_
_entity.id
_entity.type
_entity.pdbx_description
1 polymer ?
#
loop_
_entity_poly.entity_id
_entity_poly.type
_entity_poly.pdbx_seq_one_letter_code
_entity_poly.pdbx_strand_id
1 'polypeptide(L)'
;MKTVQLAIVGGGPAGLAAAAAAYDAGLRDILILERSGELGGILNQCIHAGFGLHTFHQELTGPEYAQRYIDAVRERSIPAWTDCMVLDISPEKVLTVTGRTVGCLLYTSPSPRD
;
A
#
# COMPACT_ATOMS: atom_id res chain seq x y z
N MET A 1 -17.97 0.84 10.00
CA MET A 1 -16.84 1.64 9.53
C MET A 1 -15.55 1.06 10.09
N LYS A 2 -14.53 0.93 9.26
CA LYS A 2 -13.24 0.42 9.71
C LYS A 2 -12.33 1.58 10.10
N THR A 3 -11.55 1.39 11.16
CA THR A 3 -10.59 2.40 11.63
C THR A 3 -9.18 1.82 11.55
N VAL A 4 -8.24 2.60 11.01
CA VAL A 4 -6.83 2.21 10.94
C VAL A 4 -5.95 3.37 11.39
N GLN A 5 -4.71 3.07 11.76
CA GLN A 5 -3.73 4.11 12.11
C GLN A 5 -3.20 4.81 10.88
N LEU A 6 -3.05 4.07 9.78
CA LEU A 6 -2.50 4.60 8.54
C LEU A 6 -3.17 3.92 7.37
N ALA A 7 -3.73 4.71 6.46
CA ALA A 7 -4.23 4.22 5.20
C ALA A 7 -3.30 4.71 4.09
N ILE A 8 -2.86 3.80 3.25
CA ILE A 8 -1.99 4.13 2.12
C ILE A 8 -2.79 3.92 0.84
N VAL A 9 -2.96 4.97 0.08
CA VAL A 9 -3.70 4.94 -1.18
C VAL A 9 -2.71 4.69 -2.31
N GLY A 10 -2.77 3.51 -2.85
CA GLY A 10 -1.90 3.07 -3.93
C GLY A 10 -0.92 1.99 -3.48
N GLY A 11 -0.97 0.85 -4.16
CA GLY A 11 -0.11 -0.30 -3.89
C GLY A 11 1.08 -0.41 -4.83
N GLY A 12 1.55 0.71 -5.35
CA GLY A 12 2.79 0.77 -6.10
C GLY A 12 4.01 0.73 -5.19
N PRO A 13 5.23 0.79 -5.75
CA PRO A 13 6.43 0.63 -4.94
C PRO A 13 6.56 1.67 -3.84
N ALA A 14 6.18 2.91 -4.08
CA ALA A 14 6.23 3.95 -3.05
C ALA A 14 5.30 3.64 -1.88
N GLY A 15 4.07 3.22 -2.17
CA GLY A 15 3.10 2.86 -1.13
C GLY A 15 3.53 1.64 -0.34
N LEU A 16 4.05 0.63 -1.03
CA LEU A 16 4.53 -0.59 -0.38
C LEU A 16 5.74 -0.29 0.53
N ALA A 17 6.67 0.53 0.05
CA ALA A 17 7.83 0.94 0.84
C ALA A 17 7.40 1.75 2.07
N ALA A 18 6.44 2.66 1.89
CA ALA A 18 5.93 3.46 2.99
C ALA A 18 5.25 2.58 4.06
N ALA A 19 4.50 1.58 3.63
CA ALA A 19 3.83 0.65 4.55
C ALA A 19 4.85 -0.13 5.38
N ALA A 20 5.86 -0.67 4.74
CA ALA A 20 6.91 -1.43 5.43
C ALA A 20 7.68 -0.55 6.41
N ALA A 21 8.03 0.67 5.98
CA ALA A 21 8.75 1.61 6.84
C ALA A 21 7.91 2.02 8.05
N ALA A 22 6.62 2.27 7.85
CA ALA A 22 5.72 2.64 8.93
C ALA A 22 5.59 1.50 9.94
N TYR A 23 5.49 0.27 9.46
CA TYR A 23 5.44 -0.90 10.35
C TYR A 23 6.71 -1.00 11.18
N ASP A 24 7.87 -0.84 10.54
CA ASP A 24 9.16 -0.92 11.21
C ASP A 24 9.34 0.22 12.23
N ALA A 25 8.67 1.34 12.01
CA ALA A 25 8.68 2.47 12.93
C ALA A 25 7.70 2.29 14.11
N GLY A 26 6.92 1.22 14.11
CA GLY A 26 6.05 0.90 15.24
C GLY A 26 4.56 0.91 14.97
N LEU A 27 4.12 1.37 13.80
CA LEU A 27 2.70 1.31 13.47
C LEU A 27 2.31 -0.13 13.15
N ARG A 28 1.11 -0.53 13.57
CA ARG A 28 0.65 -1.90 13.37
C ARG A 28 -0.64 -1.97 12.58
N ASP A 29 -1.50 -0.96 12.72
CA ASP A 29 -2.79 -0.95 12.05
C ASP A 29 -2.70 -0.15 10.77
N ILE A 30 -2.18 -0.79 9.73
CA ILE A 30 -1.90 -0.19 8.43
C ILE A 30 -2.73 -0.90 7.38
N LEU A 31 -3.31 -0.15 6.46
CA LEU A 31 -4.08 -0.70 5.35
C LEU A 31 -3.64 -0.05 4.05
N ILE A 32 -3.34 -0.89 3.06
CA ILE A 32 -3.04 -0.43 1.69
C ILE A 32 -4.30 -0.58 0.87
N LEU A 33 -4.65 0.46 0.12
CA LEU A 33 -5.81 0.46 -0.76
C LEU A 33 -5.31 0.56 -2.20
N GLU A 34 -5.58 -0.47 -3.00
CA GLU A 34 -5.13 -0.54 -4.39
C GLU A 34 -6.34 -0.72 -5.31
N ARG A 35 -6.45 0.13 -6.32
CA ARG A 35 -7.59 0.08 -7.23
C ARG A 35 -7.48 -1.04 -8.26
N SER A 36 -6.28 -1.48 -8.62
CA SER A 36 -6.13 -2.58 -9.55
C SER A 36 -6.25 -3.93 -8.82
N GLY A 37 -6.23 -5.02 -9.57
CA GLY A 37 -6.32 -6.36 -9.00
C GLY A 37 -5.02 -6.87 -8.39
N GLU A 38 -3.93 -6.11 -8.50
CA GLU A 38 -2.64 -6.54 -8.00
C GLU A 38 -1.80 -5.38 -7.49
N LEU A 39 -0.86 -5.69 -6.62
CA LEU A 39 0.11 -4.72 -6.10
C LEU A 39 1.28 -4.60 -7.08
N GLY A 40 2.05 -3.53 -6.93
CA GLY A 40 3.27 -3.33 -7.72
C GLY A 40 3.19 -2.19 -8.72
N GLY A 41 2.00 -1.77 -9.08
CA GLY A 41 1.80 -0.63 -9.96
C GLY A 41 2.37 -0.83 -11.34
N ILE A 42 2.86 0.23 -11.93
CA ILE A 42 3.37 0.23 -13.31
C ILE A 42 4.63 -0.65 -13.47
N LEU A 43 5.32 -0.95 -12.38
CA LEU A 43 6.51 -1.80 -12.46
C LEU A 43 6.19 -3.19 -13.02
N ASN A 44 4.95 -3.65 -12.85
CA ASN A 44 4.54 -4.93 -13.39
C ASN A 44 4.57 -4.97 -14.92
N GLN A 45 4.62 -3.81 -15.56
CA GLN A 45 4.66 -3.69 -17.02
C GLN A 45 6.06 -3.38 -17.54
N CYS A 46 7.02 -3.15 -16.66
CA CYS A 46 8.38 -2.79 -17.03
C CYS A 46 9.26 -4.05 -17.04
N ILE A 47 9.66 -4.51 -18.21
CA ILE A 47 10.40 -5.76 -18.33
C ILE A 47 11.90 -5.57 -18.54
N HIS A 48 12.39 -4.34 -18.58
CA HIS A 48 13.83 -4.09 -18.68
C HIS A 48 14.50 -4.18 -17.31
N ALA A 49 15.77 -4.57 -17.27
CA ALA A 49 16.56 -4.65 -16.04
C ALA A 49 17.03 -3.26 -15.60
N GLY A 50 17.52 -3.18 -14.38
CA GLY A 50 18.09 -1.95 -13.81
C GLY A 50 17.39 -1.48 -12.55
N PHE A 51 16.19 -1.99 -12.26
CA PHE A 51 15.48 -1.64 -11.05
C PHE A 51 16.16 -2.28 -9.83
N GLY A 52 16.25 -1.56 -8.76
CA GLY A 52 16.76 -2.09 -7.50
C GLY A 52 18.27 -2.06 -7.35
N LEU A 53 19.01 -1.55 -8.35
CA LEU A 53 20.47 -1.53 -8.28
C LEU A 53 20.99 -0.80 -7.03
N HIS A 54 20.36 0.31 -6.68
CA HIS A 54 20.75 1.09 -5.50
C HIS A 54 20.11 0.61 -4.21
N THR A 55 18.92 0.01 -4.30
CA THR A 55 18.15 -0.42 -3.12
C THR A 55 18.51 -1.83 -2.67
N PHE A 56 18.58 -2.75 -3.62
CA PHE A 56 18.80 -4.17 -3.34
C PHE A 56 20.16 -4.68 -3.83
N HIS A 57 20.96 -3.79 -4.44
CA HIS A 57 22.25 -4.13 -5.02
C HIS A 57 22.17 -5.24 -6.09
N GLN A 58 21.04 -5.26 -6.80
CA GLN A 58 20.77 -6.23 -7.87
C GLN A 58 20.03 -5.52 -9.00
N GLU A 59 20.32 -5.93 -10.23
CA GLU A 59 19.54 -5.49 -11.37
C GLU A 59 18.30 -6.38 -11.50
N LEU A 60 17.13 -5.77 -11.39
CA LEU A 60 15.85 -6.48 -11.41
C LEU A 60 14.98 -5.91 -12.51
N THR A 61 14.11 -6.75 -13.07
CA THR A 61 13.03 -6.27 -13.93
C THR A 61 12.00 -5.55 -13.06
N GLY A 62 11.08 -4.80 -13.67
CA GLY A 62 10.02 -4.14 -12.95
C GLY A 62 9.22 -5.07 -12.05
N PRO A 63 8.70 -6.21 -12.59
CA PRO A 63 7.97 -7.17 -11.75
C PRO A 63 8.83 -7.75 -10.61
N GLU A 64 10.09 -8.04 -10.86
CA GLU A 64 10.98 -8.54 -9.81
C GLU A 64 11.20 -7.48 -8.73
N TYR A 65 11.38 -6.24 -9.12
CA TYR A 65 11.56 -5.12 -8.20
C TYR A 65 10.28 -4.92 -7.37
N ALA A 66 9.12 -4.95 -8.03
CA ALA A 66 7.84 -4.84 -7.36
C ALA A 66 7.63 -5.98 -6.35
N GLN A 67 8.03 -7.21 -6.73
CA GLN A 67 7.87 -8.36 -5.87
C GLN A 67 8.66 -8.24 -4.58
N ARG A 68 9.82 -7.58 -4.61
CA ARG A 68 10.60 -7.33 -3.39
C ARG A 68 9.80 -6.50 -2.39
N TYR A 69 9.10 -5.47 -2.87
CA TYR A 69 8.27 -4.64 -2.00
C TYR A 69 7.00 -5.37 -1.56
N ILE A 70 6.41 -6.17 -2.43
CA ILE A 70 5.24 -6.98 -2.09
C ILE A 70 5.60 -7.97 -0.98
N ASP A 71 6.75 -8.63 -1.11
CA ASP A 71 7.23 -9.57 -0.11
C ASP A 71 7.48 -8.88 1.23
N ALA A 72 8.05 -7.68 1.21
CA ALA A 72 8.30 -6.92 2.43
C ALA A 72 6.99 -6.63 3.19
N VAL A 73 5.93 -6.29 2.47
CA VAL A 73 4.61 -6.04 3.04
C VAL A 73 4.01 -7.34 3.57
N ARG A 74 4.14 -8.44 2.83
CA ARG A 74 3.61 -9.75 3.24
C ARG A 74 4.32 -10.31 4.46
N GLU A 75 5.63 -10.15 4.54
CA GLU A 75 6.41 -10.59 5.70
C GLU A 75 5.96 -9.90 6.98
N ARG A 76 5.43 -8.69 6.87
CA ARG A 76 4.94 -7.91 8.00
C ARG A 76 3.44 -8.08 8.23
N SER A 77 2.80 -8.92 7.42
CA SER A 77 1.35 -9.17 7.49
C SER A 77 0.52 -7.90 7.39
N ILE A 78 0.96 -6.94 6.59
CA ILE A 78 0.22 -5.70 6.34
C ILE A 78 -0.90 -5.99 5.35
N PRO A 79 -2.16 -5.74 5.71
CA PRO A 79 -3.26 -6.01 4.79
C PRO A 79 -3.30 -5.04 3.63
N ALA A 80 -3.69 -5.54 2.48
CA ALA A 80 -3.89 -4.75 1.28
C ALA A 80 -5.22 -5.14 0.65
N TRP A 81 -6.04 -4.14 0.37
CA TRP A 81 -7.30 -4.35 -0.35
C TRP A 81 -7.08 -3.96 -1.80
N THR A 82 -7.18 -4.94 -2.69
CA THR A 82 -7.12 -4.72 -4.14
C THR A 82 -8.52 -4.54 -4.68
N ASP A 83 -8.63 -4.08 -5.92
CA ASP A 83 -9.91 -3.78 -6.56
C ASP A 83 -10.74 -2.80 -5.74
N CYS A 84 -10.08 -1.86 -5.09
CA CYS A 84 -10.71 -0.84 -4.24
C CYS A 84 -10.33 0.55 -4.72
N MET A 85 -11.33 1.41 -4.86
CA MET A 85 -11.09 2.79 -5.27
C MET A 85 -11.47 3.74 -4.15
N VAL A 86 -10.58 4.66 -3.83
CA VAL A 86 -10.87 5.73 -2.89
C VAL A 86 -11.58 6.84 -3.67
N LEU A 87 -12.80 7.12 -3.29
CA LEU A 87 -13.64 8.11 -3.97
C LEU A 87 -13.49 9.50 -3.37
N ASP A 88 -13.20 9.58 -2.10
CA ASP A 88 -13.14 10.84 -1.38
C ASP A 88 -12.31 10.71 -0.11
N ILE A 89 -11.67 11.80 0.27
CA ILE A 89 -10.94 11.90 1.53
C ILE A 89 -11.41 13.20 2.19
N SER A 90 -12.08 13.08 3.32
CA SER A 90 -12.61 14.24 4.02
C SER A 90 -11.56 14.92 4.89
N PRO A 91 -11.80 16.17 5.30
CA PRO A 91 -10.91 16.86 6.24
C PRO A 91 -10.81 16.12 7.60
N GLU A 92 -11.82 15.34 7.95
CA GLU A 92 -11.83 14.54 9.18
C GLU A 92 -11.05 13.23 9.04
N LYS A 93 -10.38 13.04 7.91
CA LYS A 93 -9.59 11.84 7.59
C LYS A 93 -10.46 10.60 7.44
N VAL A 94 -11.66 10.78 6.90
CA VAL A 94 -12.54 9.66 6.54
C VAL A 94 -12.41 9.44 5.03
N LEU A 95 -12.09 8.20 4.66
CA LEU A 95 -11.99 7.80 3.26
C LEU A 95 -13.25 7.06 2.87
N THR A 96 -13.84 7.48 1.75
CA THR A 96 -14.95 6.75 1.15
C THR A 96 -14.35 5.81 0.11
N VAL A 97 -14.56 4.51 0.30
CA VAL A 97 -13.94 3.47 -0.52
C VAL A 97 -15.01 2.61 -1.13
N THR A 98 -14.86 2.28 -2.40
CA THR A 98 -15.72 1.32 -3.07
C THR A 98 -14.84 0.26 -3.74
N GLY A 99 -15.36 -0.96 -3.82
CA GLY A 99 -14.61 -2.04 -4.43
C GLY A 99 -15.48 -3.25 -4.67
N ARG A 100 -14.87 -4.30 -5.21
CA ARG A 100 -15.59 -5.52 -5.57
C ARG A 100 -16.24 -6.17 -4.35
N THR A 101 -15.54 -6.18 -3.24
CA THR A 101 -16.01 -6.85 -2.02
C THR A 101 -16.23 -5.87 -0.86
N VAL A 102 -15.97 -4.60 -1.08
CA VAL A 102 -16.01 -3.60 -0.02
C VAL A 102 -16.72 -2.36 -0.55
N GLY A 103 -17.79 -1.97 0.11
CA GLY A 103 -18.42 -0.68 -0.10
C GLY A 103 -18.54 -0.06 1.28
N CYS A 104 -17.56 0.70 1.73
CA CYS A 104 -17.57 1.15 3.10
C CYS A 104 -16.81 2.46 3.29
N LEU A 105 -17.00 3.03 4.46
CA LEU A 105 -16.20 4.14 4.91
C LEU A 105 -15.00 3.60 5.69
N LEU A 106 -13.85 4.15 5.44
CA LEU A 106 -12.63 3.85 6.15
C LEU A 106 -12.20 5.11 6.89
N TYR A 107 -12.03 5.00 8.19
CA TYR A 107 -11.62 6.12 9.02
C TYR A 107 -10.18 5.90 9.47
N THR A 108 -9.29 6.83 9.13
CA THR A 108 -7.95 6.79 9.67
C THR A 108 -7.98 7.38 11.08
N SER A 109 -7.46 6.62 12.03
CA SER A 109 -7.42 7.10 13.40
C SER A 109 -6.61 8.40 13.48
N PRO A 110 -7.14 9.41 14.13
CA PRO A 110 -6.34 10.60 14.38
C PRO A 110 -5.18 10.27 15.32
N SER A 111 -4.32 11.24 15.56
CA SER A 111 -3.18 11.03 16.44
C SER A 111 -3.63 10.59 17.83
N PRO A 112 -2.79 9.89 18.59
CA PRO A 112 -3.18 9.35 19.89
C PRO A 112 -3.72 10.35 20.90
N ARG A 113 -3.43 11.62 20.72
CA ARG A 113 -3.96 12.66 21.59
C ARG A 113 -5.43 12.93 21.40
N ASP A 114 -5.98 12.43 20.34
CA ASP A 114 -7.40 12.65 20.00
C ASP A 114 -8.30 11.58 20.61
#